data_d41b6146a4d352d1446f57baf47db2ff
#
_entry.id   d41b6146a4d352d1446f57baf47db2ff
#
_cell.length_a   1.000
_cell.length_b   1.000
_cell.length_c   1.000
_cell.angle_alpha   90.00
_cell.angle_beta   90.00
_cell.angle_gamma   90.00
#
_symmetry.space_group_name_H-M   'P 1'
#
loop_
_entity.id
_entity.type
_entity.pdbx_description
1 polymer ?
#
loop_
_entity_poly.entity_id
_entity_poly.type
_entity_poly.pdbx_seq_one_letter_code
_entity_poly.pdbx_strand_id
1 'polypeptide(L)'
;MCPYSKRIQNYLFCEKVIRNSFNCLKNKFLYQKLLTFPLWLHRFNSMESILRYQDFRQYLQDFYDWKKRTSAFSWRDYSKMAGFASPVFMKQVCEGKANLGKKATVKVADAFNFVGMERDYFFNMVTYAQAKTDEKRRYAYAEMQSIANANKVNLVGAEAYRYYDSWVHPVVRELAPAIPGAMPKEIANKCVNEVSAREIMDSIKFQVDSGFLKRVGDSAYVQTDKLIAGDTQSISLAVRSMNRQMASFAVDAIDRFSAEERFISGITMGVSNDAYGKIVEVLRKCREQVQDIILKDDKVEQVLRLNLQLFPLTQKLDRSENEK
;
A
#
# COMPACT_ATOMS: atom_id res chain seq x y z
N MET A 1 -33.51 12.38 -10.94
CA MET A 1 -33.66 11.12 -10.21
C MET A 1 -32.27 10.65 -9.84
N CYS A 2 -31.96 10.64 -8.58
CA CYS A 2 -30.62 10.46 -8.00
C CYS A 2 -30.09 9.02 -8.18
N PRO A 3 -28.85 8.79 -8.63
CA PRO A 3 -28.29 7.43 -8.86
C PRO A 3 -28.07 6.61 -7.57
N TYR A 4 -28.26 7.20 -6.41
CA TYR A 4 -28.00 6.54 -5.10
C TYR A 4 -29.10 5.54 -4.66
N SER A 5 -30.30 5.60 -5.22
CA SER A 5 -31.39 4.68 -4.82
C SER A 5 -31.23 3.26 -5.38
N LYS A 6 -30.40 3.05 -6.41
CA LYS A 6 -30.15 1.72 -6.97
C LYS A 6 -29.14 0.87 -6.20
N ARG A 7 -28.29 1.46 -5.36
CA ARG A 7 -27.28 0.71 -4.58
C ARG A 7 -27.87 -0.12 -3.43
N ILE A 8 -28.91 0.37 -2.79
CA ILE A 8 -29.56 -0.38 -1.68
C ILE A 8 -30.41 -1.54 -2.21
N GLN A 9 -30.98 -1.43 -3.40
CA GLN A 9 -31.75 -2.51 -4.01
C GLN A 9 -30.86 -3.69 -4.49
N ASN A 10 -29.63 -3.46 -4.90
CA ASN A 10 -28.73 -4.54 -5.33
C ASN A 10 -28.16 -5.36 -4.14
N TYR A 11 -28.03 -4.78 -2.96
CA TYR A 11 -27.63 -5.54 -1.76
C TYR A 11 -28.73 -6.50 -1.28
N LEU A 12 -29.98 -6.06 -1.33
CA LEU A 12 -31.15 -6.89 -0.97
C LEU A 12 -31.47 -7.96 -2.05
N PHE A 13 -31.06 -7.72 -3.29
CA PHE A 13 -31.26 -8.69 -4.38
C PHE A 13 -30.27 -9.87 -4.29
N CYS A 14 -29.01 -9.65 -3.90
CA CYS A 14 -28.04 -10.71 -3.66
C CYS A 14 -28.44 -11.65 -2.50
N GLU A 15 -28.97 -11.10 -1.39
CA GLU A 15 -29.46 -11.96 -0.29
C GLU A 15 -30.67 -12.81 -0.68
N LYS A 16 -31.57 -12.29 -1.52
CA LYS A 16 -32.73 -13.06 -2.00
C LYS A 16 -32.38 -14.16 -3.00
N VAL A 17 -31.38 -13.96 -3.84
CA VAL A 17 -30.92 -14.98 -4.81
C VAL A 17 -30.20 -16.12 -4.08
N ILE A 18 -29.45 -15.84 -3.04
CA ILE A 18 -28.77 -16.85 -2.21
C ILE A 18 -29.79 -17.66 -1.41
N ARG A 19 -30.86 -17.08 -0.87
CA ARG A 19 -31.92 -17.81 -0.13
C ARG A 19 -32.80 -18.68 -1.02
N ASN A 20 -33.05 -18.30 -2.27
CA ASN A 20 -33.88 -19.10 -3.20
C ASN A 20 -33.13 -20.27 -3.82
N SER A 21 -31.78 -20.22 -3.89
CA SER A 21 -30.97 -21.36 -4.35
C SER A 21 -30.85 -22.47 -3.32
N PHE A 22 -31.10 -22.22 -2.06
CA PHE A 22 -31.06 -23.21 -0.98
C PHE A 22 -32.33 -24.07 -0.86
N ASN A 23 -33.47 -23.64 -1.43
CA ASN A 23 -34.74 -24.38 -1.31
C ASN A 23 -35.03 -25.36 -2.46
N CYS A 24 -34.19 -25.44 -3.50
CA CYS A 24 -34.40 -26.31 -4.66
C CYS A 24 -33.56 -27.60 -4.66
N LEU A 25 -32.82 -27.92 -3.59
CA LEU A 25 -31.89 -29.06 -3.52
C LEU A 25 -32.23 -30.05 -2.38
N LYS A 26 -33.50 -30.51 -2.32
CA LYS A 26 -33.89 -31.59 -1.38
C LYS A 26 -33.68 -33.02 -1.90
N ASN A 27 -32.88 -33.25 -2.92
CA ASN A 27 -32.60 -34.62 -3.37
C ASN A 27 -31.25 -34.81 -4.03
N LYS A 28 -30.14 -34.64 -3.26
CA LYS A 28 -28.81 -35.12 -3.70
C LYS A 28 -27.90 -35.50 -2.53
N PHE A 29 -28.32 -36.47 -1.74
CA PHE A 29 -27.51 -37.01 -0.64
C PHE A 29 -26.36 -37.93 -1.12
N LEU A 30 -26.22 -38.16 -2.43
CA LEU A 30 -25.19 -39.07 -3.00
C LEU A 30 -24.10 -38.35 -3.84
N TYR A 31 -24.29 -37.11 -4.22
CA TYR A 31 -23.26 -36.34 -4.97
C TYR A 31 -22.34 -35.50 -4.09
N GLN A 32 -22.69 -35.32 -2.83
CA GLN A 32 -21.95 -34.48 -1.88
C GLN A 32 -20.74 -35.17 -1.24
N LYS A 33 -20.57 -36.49 -1.42
CA LYS A 33 -19.39 -37.25 -0.92
C LYS A 33 -18.23 -37.34 -1.91
N LEU A 34 -18.38 -36.91 -3.16
CA LEU A 34 -17.32 -36.97 -4.17
C LEU A 34 -16.74 -35.60 -4.58
N LEU A 35 -17.33 -34.49 -4.17
CA LEU A 35 -16.88 -33.12 -4.49
C LEU A 35 -16.39 -32.30 -3.29
N THR A 36 -16.39 -32.88 -2.09
CA THR A 36 -15.74 -32.32 -0.89
C THR A 36 -14.41 -32.99 -0.59
N PHE A 37 -13.66 -33.39 -1.61
CA PHE A 37 -12.21 -33.41 -1.46
C PHE A 37 -11.79 -31.94 -1.45
N PRO A 38 -11.36 -31.40 -0.31
CA PRO A 38 -11.14 -29.98 -0.20
C PRO A 38 -9.98 -29.61 -1.12
N LEU A 39 -10.21 -28.70 -2.03
CA LEU A 39 -9.18 -27.90 -2.71
C LEU A 39 -8.16 -27.29 -1.71
N TRP A 40 -8.44 -27.44 -0.45
CA TRP A 40 -7.61 -27.09 0.71
C TRP A 40 -6.45 -28.06 0.93
N LEU A 41 -6.55 -29.31 0.52
CA LEU A 41 -5.49 -30.32 0.70
C LEU A 41 -4.35 -30.25 -0.33
N HIS A 42 -4.57 -29.62 -1.50
CA HIS A 42 -3.48 -29.39 -2.47
C HIS A 42 -2.56 -28.21 -2.10
N ARG A 43 -2.96 -27.37 -1.14
CA ARG A 43 -2.17 -26.22 -0.67
C ARG A 43 -1.13 -26.59 0.40
N PHE A 44 -1.07 -27.84 0.84
CA PHE A 44 -0.26 -28.23 2.00
C PHE A 44 1.05 -28.95 1.68
N ASN A 45 1.39 -29.20 0.42
CA ASN A 45 2.54 -30.06 0.09
C ASN A 45 3.77 -29.35 -0.48
N SER A 46 3.74 -28.05 -0.73
CA SER A 46 4.93 -27.28 -1.14
C SER A 46 4.91 -25.88 -0.53
N MET A 47 6.09 -25.38 -0.20
CA MET A 47 6.28 -23.99 0.18
C MET A 47 5.94 -23.06 -0.99
N GLU A 48 5.26 -21.96 -0.74
CA GLU A 48 5.03 -20.94 -1.79
C GLU A 48 6.36 -20.32 -2.23
N SER A 49 6.42 -19.89 -3.53
CA SER A 49 7.59 -19.20 -4.06
C SER A 49 7.89 -17.94 -3.26
N ILE A 50 9.17 -17.68 -3.00
CA ILE A 50 9.65 -16.47 -2.32
C ILE A 50 9.18 -15.18 -3.01
N LEU A 51 8.97 -15.21 -4.33
CA LEU A 51 8.49 -14.06 -5.11
C LEU A 51 7.10 -13.57 -4.71
N ARG A 52 6.34 -14.34 -3.94
CA ARG A 52 5.02 -13.96 -3.41
C ARG A 52 5.07 -13.25 -2.06
N TYR A 53 6.25 -13.20 -1.42
CA TYR A 53 6.45 -12.58 -0.13
C TYR A 53 7.06 -11.19 -0.29
N GLN A 54 6.67 -10.27 0.57
CA GLN A 54 7.30 -8.95 0.68
C GLN A 54 8.12 -8.80 1.96
N ASP A 55 7.87 -9.65 2.95
CA ASP A 55 8.61 -9.72 4.20
C ASP A 55 9.39 -11.04 4.28
N PHE A 56 10.72 -10.94 4.32
CA PHE A 56 11.59 -12.11 4.44
C PHE A 56 11.39 -12.87 5.76
N ARG A 57 10.99 -12.17 6.85
CA ARG A 57 10.74 -12.82 8.13
C ARG A 57 9.52 -13.70 8.08
N GLN A 58 8.47 -13.22 7.42
CA GLN A 58 7.26 -14.02 7.20
C GLN A 58 7.57 -15.26 6.37
N TYR A 59 8.34 -15.13 5.27
CA TYR A 59 8.77 -16.27 4.48
C TYR A 59 9.55 -17.30 5.31
N LEU A 60 10.50 -16.82 6.11
CA LEU A 60 11.32 -17.69 6.98
C LEU A 60 10.48 -18.37 8.08
N GLN A 61 9.49 -17.68 8.63
CA GLN A 61 8.56 -18.23 9.62
C GLN A 61 7.67 -19.30 9.00
N ASP A 62 7.08 -19.01 7.83
CA ASP A 62 6.20 -19.97 7.13
C ASP A 62 6.96 -21.24 6.73
N PHE A 63 8.23 -21.10 6.34
CA PHE A 63 9.11 -22.24 6.10
C PHE A 63 9.33 -23.08 7.35
N TYR A 64 9.61 -22.45 8.51
CA TYR A 64 9.75 -23.15 9.77
C TYR A 64 8.47 -23.91 10.11
N ASP A 65 7.32 -23.26 10.00
CA ASP A 65 6.02 -23.84 10.34
C ASP A 65 5.65 -24.98 9.39
N TRP A 66 5.98 -24.86 8.11
CA TRP A 66 5.81 -25.92 7.14
C TRP A 66 6.70 -27.13 7.47
N LYS A 67 7.99 -26.92 7.74
CA LYS A 67 8.93 -27.99 8.13
C LYS A 67 8.51 -28.67 9.43
N LYS A 68 8.08 -27.91 10.42
CA LYS A 68 7.64 -28.43 11.72
C LYS A 68 6.38 -29.29 11.60
N ARG A 69 5.49 -29.01 10.64
CA ARG A 69 4.31 -29.85 10.38
C ARG A 69 4.66 -31.17 9.70
N THR A 70 5.72 -31.18 8.91
CA THR A 70 6.12 -32.35 8.09
C THR A 70 7.22 -33.18 8.72
N SER A 71 7.87 -32.70 9.79
CA SER A 71 9.00 -33.36 10.45
C SER A 71 9.20 -32.83 11.88
N ALA A 72 10.03 -33.54 12.67
CA ALA A 72 10.45 -33.09 14.02
C ALA A 72 11.48 -31.94 13.95
N PHE A 73 11.21 -30.90 13.13
CA PHE A 73 12.10 -29.78 12.89
C PHE A 73 12.03 -28.75 14.03
N SER A 74 13.17 -28.41 14.60
CA SER A 74 13.28 -27.46 15.71
C SER A 74 14.00 -26.17 15.30
N TRP A 75 13.90 -25.11 16.11
CA TRP A 75 14.66 -23.87 15.90
C TRP A 75 16.18 -24.09 15.92
N ARG A 76 16.66 -25.09 16.64
CA ARG A 76 18.06 -25.49 16.62
C ARG A 76 18.46 -26.05 15.27
N ASP A 77 17.64 -26.93 14.70
CA ASP A 77 17.86 -27.51 13.38
C ASP A 77 17.82 -26.44 12.30
N TYR A 78 16.90 -25.49 12.42
CA TYR A 78 16.81 -24.35 11.51
C TYR A 78 18.08 -23.50 11.53
N SER A 79 18.55 -23.11 12.72
CA SER A 79 19.79 -22.34 12.86
C SER A 79 20.99 -23.10 12.33
N LYS A 80 21.09 -24.41 12.58
CA LYS A 80 22.14 -25.29 12.05
C LYS A 80 22.08 -25.39 10.54
N MET A 81 20.88 -25.59 9.95
CA MET A 81 20.66 -25.62 8.50
C MET A 81 21.14 -24.33 7.84
N ALA A 82 20.85 -23.18 8.45
CA ALA A 82 21.27 -21.87 7.96
C ALA A 82 22.72 -21.51 8.31
N GLY A 83 23.50 -22.43 8.87
CA GLY A 83 24.94 -22.26 9.14
C GLY A 83 25.26 -21.34 10.31
N PHE A 84 24.36 -21.25 11.32
CA PHE A 84 24.57 -20.45 12.54
C PHE A 84 24.90 -21.33 13.75
N ALA A 85 25.88 -20.88 14.55
CA ALA A 85 26.25 -21.56 15.79
C ALA A 85 25.19 -21.38 16.90
N SER A 86 24.54 -20.23 16.96
CA SER A 86 23.47 -19.96 17.93
C SER A 86 22.18 -20.72 17.58
N PRO A 87 21.67 -21.60 18.46
CA PRO A 87 20.48 -22.41 18.17
C PRO A 87 19.20 -21.63 18.14
N VAL A 88 19.19 -20.36 18.59
CA VAL A 88 18.02 -19.49 18.66
C VAL A 88 18.06 -18.35 17.64
N PHE A 89 19.14 -18.24 16.85
CA PHE A 89 19.34 -17.09 15.96
C PHE A 89 18.22 -16.95 14.92
N MET A 90 17.86 -18.05 14.25
CA MET A 90 16.79 -17.99 13.24
C MET A 90 15.43 -17.64 13.86
N LYS A 91 15.15 -18.11 15.08
CA LYS A 91 13.97 -17.69 15.84
C LYS A 91 13.96 -16.18 16.11
N GLN A 92 15.06 -15.63 16.57
CA GLN A 92 15.21 -14.19 16.83
C GLN A 92 15.06 -13.36 15.54
N VAL A 93 15.54 -13.87 14.41
CA VAL A 93 15.36 -13.22 13.10
C VAL A 93 13.89 -13.19 12.70
N CYS A 94 13.16 -14.30 12.80
CA CYS A 94 11.73 -14.37 12.49
C CYS A 94 10.90 -13.45 13.42
N GLU A 95 11.24 -13.41 14.71
CA GLU A 95 10.57 -12.54 15.70
C GLU A 95 10.97 -11.05 15.60
N GLY A 96 11.86 -10.68 14.65
CA GLY A 96 12.31 -9.29 14.49
C GLY A 96 13.32 -8.81 15.56
N LYS A 97 13.75 -9.68 16.46
CA LYS A 97 14.72 -9.38 17.53
C LYS A 97 16.18 -9.37 17.06
N ALA A 98 16.45 -9.97 15.91
CA ALA A 98 17.74 -9.95 15.24
C ALA A 98 17.61 -9.57 13.77
N ASN A 99 18.66 -8.98 13.21
CA ASN A 99 18.76 -8.60 11.81
C ASN A 99 19.72 -9.53 11.06
N LEU A 100 19.47 -9.74 9.77
CA LEU A 100 20.38 -10.40 8.86
C LEU A 100 21.41 -9.40 8.34
N GLY A 101 22.65 -9.45 8.82
CA GLY A 101 23.76 -8.74 8.20
C GLY A 101 24.15 -9.38 6.86
N LYS A 102 24.96 -8.70 6.05
CA LYS A 102 25.36 -9.17 4.69
C LYS A 102 25.80 -10.63 4.64
N LYS A 103 26.72 -11.06 5.56
CA LYS A 103 27.20 -12.45 5.64
C LYS A 103 26.10 -13.43 6.03
N ALA A 104 25.20 -13.02 6.94
CA ALA A 104 24.08 -13.85 7.37
C ALA A 104 23.04 -14.02 6.26
N THR A 105 22.76 -12.96 5.50
CA THR A 105 21.86 -13.02 4.32
C THR A 105 22.37 -14.03 3.28
N VAL A 106 23.68 -14.02 3.00
CA VAL A 106 24.31 -15.00 2.10
C VAL A 106 24.10 -16.42 2.62
N LYS A 107 24.41 -16.68 3.88
CA LYS A 107 24.25 -18.02 4.49
C LYS A 107 22.81 -18.53 4.40
N VAL A 108 21.83 -17.66 4.67
CA VAL A 108 20.42 -18.03 4.57
C VAL A 108 20.06 -18.31 3.11
N ALA A 109 20.45 -17.45 2.16
CA ALA A 109 20.19 -17.67 0.73
C ALA A 109 20.80 -19.01 0.25
N ASP A 110 22.02 -19.34 0.68
CA ASP A 110 22.66 -20.60 0.34
C ASP A 110 21.94 -21.81 0.96
N ALA A 111 21.50 -21.71 2.22
CA ALA A 111 20.74 -22.76 2.91
C ALA A 111 19.36 -23.05 2.28
N PHE A 112 18.78 -22.07 1.61
CA PHE A 112 17.54 -22.22 0.85
C PHE A 112 17.78 -22.56 -0.62
N ASN A 113 19.04 -22.67 -1.06
CA ASN A 113 19.42 -22.87 -2.46
C ASN A 113 18.86 -21.81 -3.40
N PHE A 114 18.69 -20.57 -2.93
CA PHE A 114 18.26 -19.47 -3.79
C PHE A 114 19.35 -19.16 -4.82
N VAL A 115 18.97 -19.18 -6.08
CA VAL A 115 19.87 -18.87 -7.22
C VAL A 115 19.23 -17.83 -8.15
N GLY A 116 20.06 -17.07 -8.86
CA GLY A 116 19.58 -16.06 -9.82
C GLY A 116 18.57 -15.10 -9.19
N MET A 117 17.41 -14.97 -9.82
CA MET A 117 16.39 -14.00 -9.43
C MET A 117 15.82 -14.21 -8.02
N GLU A 118 15.69 -15.44 -7.54
CA GLU A 118 15.22 -15.70 -6.18
C GLU A 118 16.20 -15.20 -5.12
N ARG A 119 17.50 -15.34 -5.42
CA ARG A 119 18.58 -14.82 -4.58
C ARG A 119 18.55 -13.30 -4.55
N ASP A 120 18.45 -12.65 -5.69
CA ASP A 120 18.37 -11.19 -5.81
C ASP A 120 17.11 -10.66 -5.13
N TYR A 121 15.99 -11.34 -5.31
CA TYR A 121 14.74 -11.00 -4.65
C TYR A 121 14.87 -11.08 -3.11
N PHE A 122 15.43 -12.16 -2.58
CA PHE A 122 15.66 -12.31 -1.13
C PHE A 122 16.57 -11.22 -0.57
N PHE A 123 17.66 -10.87 -1.28
CA PHE A 123 18.56 -9.80 -0.86
C PHE A 123 17.86 -8.44 -0.82
N ASN A 124 17.03 -8.18 -1.81
CA ASN A 124 16.25 -6.95 -1.86
C ASN A 124 15.14 -6.93 -0.77
N MET A 125 14.48 -8.05 -0.48
CA MET A 125 13.56 -8.16 0.67
C MET A 125 14.24 -7.84 2.00
N VAL A 126 15.42 -8.40 2.25
CA VAL A 126 16.20 -8.12 3.47
C VAL A 126 16.60 -6.65 3.52
N THR A 127 17.05 -6.09 2.39
CA THR A 127 17.41 -4.67 2.30
C THR A 127 16.18 -3.78 2.52
N TYR A 128 15.07 -4.07 1.90
CA TYR A 128 13.80 -3.36 2.06
C TYR A 128 13.37 -3.30 3.54
N ALA A 129 13.37 -4.45 4.21
CA ALA A 129 12.94 -4.54 5.59
C ALA A 129 13.90 -3.85 6.59
N GLN A 130 15.22 -3.81 6.30
CA GLN A 130 16.25 -3.37 7.25
C GLN A 130 16.93 -2.04 6.90
N ALA A 131 16.59 -1.44 5.74
CA ALA A 131 17.18 -0.17 5.33
C ALA A 131 16.86 0.95 6.31
N LYS A 132 17.89 1.73 6.66
CA LYS A 132 17.77 2.90 7.55
C LYS A 132 17.24 4.14 6.84
N THR A 133 17.39 4.23 5.51
CA THR A 133 16.96 5.36 4.70
C THR A 133 15.84 4.95 3.76
N ASP A 134 14.91 5.87 3.52
CA ASP A 134 13.80 5.63 2.59
C ASP A 134 14.29 5.46 1.15
N GLU A 135 15.37 6.11 0.76
CA GLU A 135 15.98 5.98 -0.57
C GLU A 135 16.40 4.52 -0.84
N LYS A 136 17.18 3.92 0.08
CA LYS A 136 17.59 2.51 -0.03
C LYS A 136 16.39 1.57 0.00
N ARG A 137 15.37 1.90 0.76
CA ARG A 137 14.15 1.12 0.87
C ARG A 137 13.36 1.15 -0.43
N ARG A 138 13.22 2.34 -1.04
CA ARG A 138 12.57 2.53 -2.36
C ARG A 138 13.29 1.78 -3.47
N TYR A 139 14.63 1.89 -3.51
CA TYR A 139 15.43 1.16 -4.48
C TYR A 139 15.22 -0.36 -4.37
N ALA A 140 15.35 -0.92 -3.16
CA ALA A 140 15.15 -2.34 -2.92
C ALA A 140 13.72 -2.81 -3.31
N TYR A 141 12.71 -1.99 -3.02
CA TYR A 141 11.34 -2.32 -3.41
C TYR A 141 11.13 -2.27 -4.93
N ALA A 142 11.71 -1.30 -5.62
CA ALA A 142 11.66 -1.22 -7.08
C ALA A 142 12.31 -2.45 -7.75
N GLU A 143 13.46 -2.92 -7.23
CA GLU A 143 14.09 -4.15 -7.69
C GLU A 143 13.20 -5.39 -7.45
N MET A 144 12.58 -5.50 -6.27
CA MET A 144 11.61 -6.57 -5.99
C MET A 144 10.44 -6.54 -6.96
N GLN A 145 9.87 -5.37 -7.26
CA GLN A 145 8.81 -5.22 -8.25
C GLN A 145 9.25 -5.64 -9.64
N SER A 146 10.45 -5.22 -10.06
CA SER A 146 11.01 -5.58 -11.37
C SER A 146 11.11 -7.10 -11.53
N ILE A 147 11.69 -7.80 -10.54
CA ILE A 147 11.83 -9.25 -10.55
C ILE A 147 10.45 -9.94 -10.55
N ALA A 148 9.52 -9.49 -9.69
CA ALA A 148 8.18 -10.07 -9.60
C ALA A 148 7.40 -9.90 -10.91
N ASN A 149 7.42 -8.72 -11.52
CA ASN A 149 6.74 -8.42 -12.79
C ASN A 149 7.32 -9.27 -13.94
N ALA A 150 8.63 -9.42 -14.01
CA ALA A 150 9.29 -10.28 -15.02
C ALA A 150 8.81 -11.74 -14.91
N ASN A 151 8.41 -12.17 -13.72
CA ASN A 151 7.89 -13.53 -13.44
C ASN A 151 6.36 -13.60 -13.37
N LYS A 152 5.65 -12.55 -13.83
CA LYS A 152 4.18 -12.47 -13.80
C LYS A 152 3.58 -12.65 -12.41
N VAL A 153 4.31 -12.27 -11.37
CA VAL A 153 3.86 -12.27 -9.97
C VAL A 153 3.43 -10.84 -9.62
N ASN A 154 2.16 -10.65 -9.30
CA ASN A 154 1.67 -9.36 -8.81
C ASN A 154 1.95 -9.23 -7.32
N LEU A 155 2.76 -8.27 -6.93
CA LEU A 155 2.97 -7.94 -5.52
C LEU A 155 1.73 -7.24 -4.97
N VAL A 156 1.30 -7.67 -3.79
CA VAL A 156 0.18 -7.01 -3.08
C VAL A 156 0.57 -5.56 -2.80
N GLY A 157 -0.27 -4.62 -3.23
CA GLY A 157 -0.04 -3.20 -3.00
C GLY A 157 0.88 -2.48 -3.99
N ALA A 158 1.40 -3.16 -5.02
CA ALA A 158 2.23 -2.52 -6.04
C ALA A 158 1.52 -1.35 -6.74
N GLU A 159 0.23 -1.50 -7.04
CA GLU A 159 -0.60 -0.44 -7.63
C GLU A 159 -0.74 0.76 -6.68
N ALA A 160 -1.01 0.49 -5.40
CA ALA A 160 -1.13 1.54 -4.39
C ALA A 160 0.22 2.24 -4.14
N TYR A 161 1.32 1.49 -4.09
CA TYR A 161 2.66 2.07 -4.00
C TYR A 161 2.90 3.02 -5.18
N ARG A 162 2.71 2.56 -6.41
CA ARG A 162 2.90 3.36 -7.62
C ARG A 162 2.02 4.60 -7.64
N TYR A 163 0.76 4.48 -7.21
CA TYR A 163 -0.17 5.61 -7.13
C TYR A 163 0.34 6.72 -6.21
N TYR A 164 0.89 6.36 -5.04
CA TYR A 164 1.39 7.33 -4.07
C TYR A 164 2.85 7.74 -4.28
N ASP A 165 3.59 7.11 -5.20
CA ASP A 165 5.00 7.46 -5.45
C ASP A 165 5.17 8.74 -6.28
N SER A 166 4.14 9.17 -7.01
CA SER A 166 4.14 10.40 -7.81
C SER A 166 2.90 11.27 -7.55
N TRP A 167 3.11 12.56 -7.37
CA TRP A 167 2.05 13.57 -7.26
C TRP A 167 1.18 13.68 -8.51
N VAL A 168 1.70 13.27 -9.67
CA VAL A 168 0.99 13.32 -10.95
C VAL A 168 -0.25 12.44 -10.95
N HIS A 169 -0.19 11.25 -10.31
CA HIS A 169 -1.30 10.31 -10.34
C HIS A 169 -2.58 10.85 -9.68
N PRO A 170 -2.57 11.36 -8.43
CA PRO A 170 -3.78 11.93 -7.85
C PRO A 170 -4.30 13.17 -8.61
N VAL A 171 -3.41 14.02 -9.14
CA VAL A 171 -3.83 15.17 -9.93
C VAL A 171 -4.50 14.75 -11.24
N VAL A 172 -3.93 13.80 -11.97
CA VAL A 172 -4.51 13.26 -13.21
C VAL A 172 -5.84 12.55 -12.95
N ARG A 173 -5.99 11.87 -11.81
CA ARG A 173 -7.25 11.21 -11.45
C ARG A 173 -8.42 12.19 -11.34
N GLU A 174 -8.15 13.38 -10.83
CA GLU A 174 -9.17 14.45 -10.74
C GLU A 174 -9.32 15.23 -12.05
N LEU A 175 -8.20 15.56 -12.70
CA LEU A 175 -8.19 16.49 -13.83
C LEU A 175 -8.63 15.85 -15.14
N ALA A 176 -8.27 14.59 -15.43
CA ALA A 176 -8.62 13.94 -16.69
C ALA A 176 -10.15 13.75 -16.89
N PRO A 177 -10.95 13.41 -15.86
CA PRO A 177 -12.41 13.43 -15.96
C PRO A 177 -13.02 14.82 -16.10
N ALA A 178 -12.38 15.85 -15.51
CA ALA A 178 -12.89 17.22 -15.51
C ALA A 178 -12.76 17.93 -16.86
N ILE A 179 -11.83 17.46 -17.73
CA ILE A 179 -11.61 18.04 -19.07
C ILE A 179 -11.70 16.95 -20.17
N PRO A 180 -12.89 16.42 -20.43
CA PRO A 180 -13.09 15.36 -21.41
C PRO A 180 -12.54 15.75 -22.79
N GLY A 181 -11.82 14.84 -23.44
CA GLY A 181 -11.24 15.07 -24.77
C GLY A 181 -9.88 15.78 -24.77
N ALA A 182 -9.41 16.26 -23.62
CA ALA A 182 -8.11 16.95 -23.56
C ALA A 182 -6.96 15.98 -23.86
N MET A 183 -6.03 16.45 -24.68
CA MET A 183 -4.78 15.75 -24.95
C MET A 183 -3.84 15.82 -23.74
N PRO A 184 -2.91 14.84 -23.56
CA PRO A 184 -1.96 14.86 -22.43
C PRO A 184 -1.18 16.17 -22.27
N LYS A 185 -0.86 16.85 -23.38
CA LYS A 185 -0.19 18.16 -23.34
C LYS A 185 -1.11 19.26 -22.77
N GLU A 186 -2.37 19.21 -23.05
CA GLU A 186 -3.35 20.19 -22.53
C GLU A 186 -3.57 19.99 -21.03
N ILE A 187 -3.61 18.73 -20.59
CA ILE A 187 -3.66 18.38 -19.16
C ILE A 187 -2.39 18.87 -18.46
N ALA A 188 -1.19 18.63 -19.04
CA ALA A 188 0.08 19.10 -18.50
C ALA A 188 0.10 20.61 -18.32
N ASN A 189 -0.39 21.36 -19.31
CA ASN A 189 -0.47 22.83 -19.27
C ASN A 189 -1.43 23.40 -18.21
N LYS A 190 -2.34 22.56 -17.66
CA LYS A 190 -3.21 22.95 -16.52
C LYS A 190 -2.54 22.72 -15.17
N CYS A 191 -1.45 21.96 -15.12
CA CYS A 191 -0.71 21.72 -13.88
C CYS A 191 0.14 22.96 -13.53
N VAL A 192 0.11 23.34 -12.28
CA VAL A 192 0.92 24.46 -11.76
C VAL A 192 2.41 24.10 -11.68
N ASN A 193 2.69 22.87 -11.29
CA ASN A 193 4.05 22.33 -11.27
C ASN A 193 4.36 21.70 -12.64
N GLU A 194 5.62 21.82 -13.03
CA GLU A 194 6.08 21.30 -14.31
C GLU A 194 5.90 19.79 -14.39
N VAL A 195 5.26 19.36 -15.47
CA VAL A 195 5.04 17.95 -15.80
C VAL A 195 4.97 17.80 -17.33
N SER A 196 5.57 16.76 -17.86
CA SER A 196 5.56 16.49 -19.29
C SER A 196 4.27 15.81 -19.76
N ALA A 197 3.91 16.00 -21.02
CA ALA A 197 2.82 15.28 -21.65
C ALA A 197 2.98 13.76 -21.59
N ARG A 198 4.23 13.28 -21.56
CA ARG A 198 4.55 11.85 -21.42
C ARG A 198 4.20 11.32 -20.04
N GLU A 199 4.55 12.04 -18.98
CA GLU A 199 4.20 11.65 -17.60
C GLU A 199 2.68 11.63 -17.40
N ILE A 200 1.95 12.60 -17.98
CA ILE A 200 0.49 12.57 -17.97
C ILE A 200 -0.05 11.34 -18.68
N MET A 201 0.45 11.03 -19.89
CA MET A 201 0.04 9.85 -20.65
C MET A 201 0.33 8.55 -19.89
N ASP A 202 1.52 8.43 -19.31
CA ASP A 202 1.92 7.27 -18.53
C ASP A 202 1.06 7.11 -17.25
N SER A 203 0.68 8.24 -16.64
CA SER A 203 -0.24 8.27 -15.51
C SER A 203 -1.66 7.82 -15.89
N ILE A 204 -2.20 8.33 -16.98
CA ILE A 204 -3.53 7.93 -17.50
C ILE A 204 -3.52 6.42 -17.81
N LYS A 205 -2.52 5.94 -18.55
CA LYS A 205 -2.39 4.53 -18.89
C LYS A 205 -2.34 3.67 -17.63
N PHE A 206 -1.46 4.01 -16.68
CA PHE A 206 -1.36 3.29 -15.42
C PHE A 206 -2.71 3.23 -14.69
N GLN A 207 -3.43 4.35 -14.60
CA GLN A 207 -4.70 4.41 -13.87
C GLN A 207 -5.83 3.64 -14.57
N VAL A 208 -5.82 3.60 -15.91
CA VAL A 208 -6.76 2.77 -16.68
C VAL A 208 -6.43 1.29 -16.52
N ASP A 209 -5.16 0.91 -16.68
CA ASP A 209 -4.71 -0.49 -16.54
C ASP A 209 -4.96 -1.02 -15.11
N SER A 210 -4.77 -0.17 -14.10
CA SER A 210 -5.05 -0.49 -12.68
C SER A 210 -6.53 -0.35 -12.31
N GLY A 211 -7.38 0.13 -13.21
CA GLY A 211 -8.82 0.28 -12.98
C GLY A 211 -9.21 1.41 -12.02
N PHE A 212 -8.37 2.43 -11.81
CA PHE A 212 -8.69 3.66 -11.05
C PHE A 212 -9.44 4.67 -11.92
N LEU A 213 -9.16 4.66 -13.22
CA LEU A 213 -9.91 5.37 -14.25
C LEU A 213 -10.51 4.38 -15.24
N LYS A 214 -11.66 4.71 -15.80
CA LYS A 214 -12.29 4.00 -16.91
C LYS A 214 -12.38 4.93 -18.10
N ARG A 215 -11.93 4.47 -19.26
CA ARG A 215 -12.11 5.21 -20.53
C ARG A 215 -13.56 5.11 -20.99
N VAL A 216 -14.12 6.23 -21.41
CA VAL A 216 -15.48 6.34 -21.97
C VAL A 216 -15.38 7.02 -23.32
N GLY A 217 -15.79 6.32 -24.38
CA GLY A 217 -15.58 6.81 -25.75
C GLY A 217 -14.10 6.93 -26.12
N ASP A 218 -13.78 7.85 -27.03
CA ASP A 218 -12.45 7.94 -27.62
C ASP A 218 -11.42 8.67 -26.74
N SER A 219 -11.84 9.62 -25.90
CA SER A 219 -10.91 10.50 -25.18
C SER A 219 -11.44 11.02 -23.84
N ALA A 220 -12.54 10.48 -23.32
CA ALA A 220 -13.06 10.85 -22.00
C ALA A 220 -12.73 9.77 -20.96
N TYR A 221 -12.62 10.19 -19.70
CA TYR A 221 -12.33 9.33 -18.56
C TYR A 221 -13.32 9.57 -17.43
N VAL A 222 -13.59 8.56 -16.65
CA VAL A 222 -14.38 8.66 -15.42
C VAL A 222 -13.65 7.94 -14.29
N GLN A 223 -13.78 8.45 -13.08
CA GLN A 223 -13.25 7.78 -11.90
C GLN A 223 -14.06 6.52 -11.61
N THR A 224 -13.40 5.52 -11.06
CA THR A 224 -14.04 4.31 -10.58
C THR A 224 -14.11 4.31 -9.06
N ASP A 225 -14.96 3.43 -8.51
CA ASP A 225 -15.05 3.21 -7.05
C ASP A 225 -13.89 2.33 -6.52
N LYS A 226 -12.90 1.98 -7.35
CA LYS A 226 -11.77 1.15 -6.90
C LYS A 226 -10.99 1.88 -5.83
N LEU A 227 -10.96 1.29 -4.64
CA LEU A 227 -10.15 1.78 -3.53
C LEU A 227 -8.67 1.45 -3.78
N ILE A 228 -7.80 2.39 -3.38
CA ILE A 228 -6.36 2.19 -3.43
C ILE A 228 -5.95 1.45 -2.17
N ALA A 229 -5.82 0.12 -2.30
CA ALA A 229 -5.47 -0.78 -1.21
C ALA A 229 -4.15 -1.51 -1.49
N GLY A 230 -3.46 -1.93 -0.45
CA GLY A 230 -2.23 -2.71 -0.56
C GLY A 230 -1.60 -2.98 0.80
N ASP A 231 -0.41 -3.58 0.81
CA ASP A 231 0.36 -3.82 2.01
C ASP A 231 0.69 -2.52 2.75
N THR A 232 0.47 -2.55 4.06
CA THR A 232 0.61 -1.37 4.93
C THR A 232 2.02 -0.78 4.91
N GLN A 233 3.06 -1.61 4.77
CA GLN A 233 4.45 -1.15 4.82
C GLN A 233 4.86 -0.45 3.51
N SER A 234 4.53 -1.01 2.35
CA SER A 234 4.85 -0.43 1.04
C SER A 234 4.04 0.85 0.80
N ILE A 235 2.75 0.85 1.14
CA ILE A 235 1.91 2.06 1.09
C ILE A 235 2.47 3.15 2.00
N SER A 236 2.86 2.82 3.23
CA SER A 236 3.43 3.78 4.17
C SER A 236 4.67 4.48 3.60
N LEU A 237 5.54 3.74 2.88
CA LEU A 237 6.73 4.31 2.25
C LEU A 237 6.36 5.29 1.11
N ALA A 238 5.43 4.91 0.24
CA ALA A 238 4.98 5.75 -0.86
C ALA A 238 4.21 6.99 -0.36
N VAL A 239 3.35 6.83 0.63
CA VAL A 239 2.63 7.95 1.27
C VAL A 239 3.60 8.93 1.92
N ARG A 240 4.70 8.47 2.54
CA ARG A 240 5.75 9.38 3.05
C ARG A 240 6.44 10.15 1.92
N SER A 241 6.71 9.50 0.78
CA SER A 241 7.25 10.15 -0.42
C SER A 241 6.30 11.23 -0.93
N MET A 242 5.02 10.88 -1.09
CA MET A 242 3.96 11.83 -1.49
C MET A 242 3.88 13.02 -0.54
N ASN A 243 3.87 12.78 0.78
CA ASN A 243 3.78 13.86 1.76
C ASN A 243 4.98 14.80 1.71
N ARG A 244 6.20 14.30 1.40
CA ARG A 244 7.37 15.18 1.18
C ARG A 244 7.20 16.04 -0.07
N GLN A 245 6.77 15.45 -1.20
CA GLN A 245 6.51 16.20 -2.43
C GLN A 245 5.45 17.28 -2.20
N MET A 246 4.35 16.94 -1.55
CA MET A 246 3.26 17.86 -1.26
C MET A 246 3.65 18.94 -0.24
N ALA A 247 4.54 18.65 0.70
CA ALA A 247 5.08 19.64 1.62
C ALA A 247 6.00 20.63 0.88
N SER A 248 6.83 20.15 -0.06
CA SER A 248 7.65 21.03 -0.90
C SER A 248 6.77 21.98 -1.73
N PHE A 249 5.71 21.47 -2.35
CA PHE A 249 4.77 22.30 -3.11
C PHE A 249 4.05 23.34 -2.22
N ALA A 250 3.79 23.00 -0.95
CA ALA A 250 3.21 23.95 -0.01
C ALA A 250 4.18 25.10 0.34
N VAL A 251 5.50 24.84 0.37
CA VAL A 251 6.51 25.88 0.51
C VAL A 251 6.48 26.81 -0.70
N ASP A 252 6.52 26.26 -1.90
CA ASP A 252 6.48 27.06 -3.13
C ASP A 252 5.18 27.86 -3.28
N ALA A 253 4.06 27.32 -2.77
CA ALA A 253 2.75 27.97 -2.82
C ALA A 253 2.70 29.27 -1.99
N ILE A 254 3.57 29.45 -0.99
CA ILE A 254 3.63 30.67 -0.18
C ILE A 254 3.94 31.88 -1.05
N ASP A 255 4.86 31.74 -1.98
CA ASP A 255 5.32 32.83 -2.83
C ASP A 255 4.61 32.89 -4.20
N ARG A 256 4.09 31.75 -4.65
CA ARG A 256 3.49 31.60 -5.99
C ARG A 256 2.06 32.11 -6.10
N PHE A 257 1.25 31.94 -5.04
CA PHE A 257 -0.15 32.29 -5.02
C PHE A 257 -0.45 33.47 -4.10
N SER A 258 -1.44 34.28 -4.45
CA SER A 258 -1.94 35.34 -3.59
C SER A 258 -2.60 34.79 -2.31
N ALA A 259 -2.80 35.63 -1.31
CA ALA A 259 -3.45 35.21 -0.06
C ALA A 259 -4.92 34.79 -0.24
N GLU A 260 -5.56 35.24 -1.31
CA GLU A 260 -6.94 34.91 -1.66
C GLU A 260 -7.04 33.52 -2.35
N GLU A 261 -5.96 33.07 -3.01
CA GLU A 261 -5.91 31.80 -3.72
C GLU A 261 -5.41 30.64 -2.85
N ARG A 262 -4.86 30.90 -1.69
CA ARG A 262 -4.31 29.90 -0.77
C ARG A 262 -4.78 30.08 0.66
N PHE A 263 -4.86 29.00 1.41
CA PHE A 263 -5.07 29.04 2.84
C PHE A 263 -3.88 28.37 3.54
N ILE A 264 -3.00 29.16 4.13
CA ILE A 264 -1.84 28.69 4.88
C ILE A 264 -1.89 29.30 6.26
N SER A 265 -2.03 28.49 7.29
CA SER A 265 -2.03 28.92 8.69
C SER A 265 -1.33 27.89 9.57
N GLY A 266 -0.89 28.32 10.74
CA GLY A 266 -0.24 27.44 11.70
C GLY A 266 -0.39 27.93 13.12
N ILE A 267 -0.31 26.99 14.07
CA ILE A 267 -0.32 27.26 15.52
C ILE A 267 0.87 26.55 16.13
N THR A 268 1.71 27.29 16.86
CA THR A 268 2.73 26.68 17.72
C THR A 268 2.18 26.56 19.13
N MET A 269 2.21 25.34 19.69
CA MET A 269 1.56 25.05 20.96
C MET A 269 2.36 24.07 21.82
N GLY A 270 2.36 24.26 23.13
CA GLY A 270 2.82 23.27 24.11
C GLY A 270 1.63 22.42 24.57
N VAL A 271 1.73 21.11 24.45
CA VAL A 271 0.59 20.19 24.74
C VAL A 271 1.03 18.96 25.54
N SER A 272 0.12 18.43 26.33
CA SER A 272 0.25 17.10 26.93
C SER A 272 0.00 15.99 25.89
N ASN A 273 0.36 14.74 26.19
CA ASN A 273 0.05 13.58 25.35
C ASN A 273 -1.47 13.39 25.15
N ASP A 274 -2.28 13.67 26.17
CA ASP A 274 -3.76 13.60 26.09
C ASP A 274 -4.31 14.67 25.14
N ALA A 275 -3.84 15.91 25.27
CA ALA A 275 -4.23 16.99 24.37
C ALA A 275 -3.79 16.73 22.92
N TYR A 276 -2.59 16.16 22.70
CA TYR A 276 -2.15 15.72 21.39
C TYR A 276 -3.13 14.73 20.74
N GLY A 277 -3.58 13.71 21.50
CA GLY A 277 -4.57 12.74 21.01
C GLY A 277 -5.89 13.40 20.59
N LYS A 278 -6.39 14.37 21.40
CA LYS A 278 -7.61 15.12 21.08
C LYS A 278 -7.45 15.99 19.83
N ILE A 279 -6.31 16.64 19.66
CA ILE A 279 -6.02 17.43 18.45
C ILE A 279 -5.98 16.55 17.20
N VAL A 280 -5.34 15.37 17.26
CA VAL A 280 -5.33 14.41 16.14
C VAL A 280 -6.75 14.02 15.74
N GLU A 281 -7.64 13.82 16.71
CA GLU A 281 -9.05 13.47 16.45
C GLU A 281 -9.81 14.64 15.77
N VAL A 282 -9.57 15.86 16.18
CA VAL A 282 -10.13 17.06 15.53
C VAL A 282 -9.66 17.17 14.09
N LEU A 283 -8.36 16.94 13.81
CA LEU A 283 -7.83 16.98 12.45
C LEU A 283 -8.40 15.85 11.56
N ARG A 284 -8.67 14.68 12.12
CA ARG A 284 -9.37 13.59 11.40
C ARG A 284 -10.78 14.00 11.01
N LYS A 285 -11.57 14.54 11.94
CA LYS A 285 -12.92 15.05 11.69
C LYS A 285 -12.94 16.17 10.67
N CYS A 286 -11.98 17.10 10.75
CA CYS A 286 -11.82 18.15 9.74
C CYS A 286 -11.64 17.55 8.33
N ARG A 287 -10.77 16.53 8.18
CA ARG A 287 -10.58 15.86 6.90
C ARG A 287 -11.85 15.17 6.40
N GLU A 288 -12.61 14.52 7.27
CA GLU A 288 -13.89 13.89 6.94
C GLU A 288 -14.91 14.92 6.45
N GLN A 289 -15.03 16.06 7.15
CA GLN A 289 -15.91 17.16 6.74
C GLN A 289 -15.54 17.74 5.36
N VAL A 290 -14.24 17.89 5.07
CA VAL A 290 -13.77 18.31 3.75
C VAL A 290 -14.14 17.26 2.68
N GLN A 291 -13.99 15.97 2.97
CA GLN A 291 -14.42 14.91 2.04
C GLN A 291 -15.94 14.94 1.78
N ASP A 292 -16.75 15.21 2.80
CA ASP A 292 -18.21 15.35 2.63
C ASP A 292 -18.60 16.55 1.76
N ILE A 293 -17.83 17.63 1.80
CA ILE A 293 -18.03 18.79 0.91
C ILE A 293 -17.71 18.40 -0.53
N ILE A 294 -16.56 17.76 -0.76
CA ILE A 294 -16.11 17.32 -2.10
C ILE A 294 -17.11 16.33 -2.71
N LEU A 295 -17.65 15.41 -1.91
CA LEU A 295 -18.61 14.41 -2.40
C LEU A 295 -19.96 15.01 -2.85
N LYS A 296 -20.25 16.23 -2.44
CA LYS A 296 -21.49 16.96 -2.80
C LYS A 296 -21.27 17.96 -3.93
N ASP A 297 -20.02 18.19 -4.31
CA ASP A 297 -19.68 19.09 -5.40
C ASP A 297 -19.58 18.32 -6.71
N ASP A 298 -20.44 18.67 -7.66
CA ASP A 298 -20.50 18.04 -8.99
C ASP A 298 -19.61 18.74 -10.02
N LYS A 299 -18.99 19.88 -9.66
CA LYS A 299 -18.17 20.68 -10.57
C LYS A 299 -16.71 20.70 -10.14
N VAL A 300 -15.83 20.44 -11.07
CA VAL A 300 -14.37 20.56 -10.85
C VAL A 300 -13.88 21.79 -11.63
N GLU A 301 -13.59 22.88 -10.93
CA GLU A 301 -12.98 24.08 -11.52
C GLU A 301 -11.46 24.11 -11.33
N GLN A 302 -10.96 23.49 -10.25
CA GLN A 302 -9.54 23.41 -9.91
C GLN A 302 -9.25 22.16 -9.09
N VAL A 303 -8.05 21.59 -9.24
CA VAL A 303 -7.56 20.51 -8.39
C VAL A 303 -6.69 21.09 -7.28
N LEU A 304 -7.15 20.95 -6.04
CA LEU A 304 -6.48 21.49 -4.85
C LEU A 304 -5.86 20.37 -4.01
N ARG A 305 -4.85 20.69 -3.24
CA ARG A 305 -4.27 19.83 -2.21
C ARG A 305 -4.44 20.42 -0.83
N LEU A 306 -5.08 19.68 0.08
CA LEU A 306 -5.08 19.96 1.51
C LEU A 306 -3.96 19.15 2.19
N ASN A 307 -3.02 19.83 2.84
CA ASN A 307 -2.01 19.22 3.71
C ASN A 307 -2.36 19.52 5.18
N LEU A 308 -2.47 18.47 5.98
CA LEU A 308 -2.61 18.58 7.44
C LEU A 308 -1.35 17.99 8.07
N GLN A 309 -0.57 18.84 8.75
CA GLN A 309 0.72 18.46 9.33
C GLN A 309 0.76 18.86 10.81
N LEU A 310 0.95 17.87 11.67
CA LEU A 310 1.15 18.04 13.10
C LEU A 310 2.43 17.28 13.49
N PHE A 311 3.46 17.99 13.92
CA PHE A 311 4.76 17.39 14.22
C PHE A 311 5.46 18.13 15.37
N PRO A 312 6.37 17.48 16.11
CA PRO A 312 7.09 18.08 17.22
C PRO A 312 8.18 19.05 16.73
N LEU A 313 8.30 20.19 17.39
CA LEU A 313 9.40 21.13 17.24
C LEU A 313 10.47 20.99 18.35
N THR A 314 10.17 20.23 19.41
CA THR A 314 11.07 19.98 20.53
C THR A 314 11.12 18.49 20.85
N GLN A 315 12.12 18.07 21.61
CA GLN A 315 12.10 16.79 22.30
C GLN A 315 11.03 16.80 23.40
N LYS A 316 10.59 15.62 23.83
CA LYS A 316 9.72 15.51 25.00
C LYS A 316 10.43 16.08 26.22
N LEU A 317 9.72 16.88 26.99
CA LEU A 317 10.22 17.34 28.29
C LEU A 317 10.12 16.19 29.28
N ASP A 318 11.25 15.80 29.84
CA ASP A 318 11.27 14.86 30.98
C ASP A 318 10.63 15.58 32.16
N ARG A 319 9.48 15.13 32.61
CA ARG A 319 8.97 15.50 33.92
C ARG A 319 9.77 14.68 34.96
N SER A 320 11.01 15.10 35.25
CA SER A 320 11.69 14.65 36.44
C SER A 320 10.90 15.17 37.65
N GLU A 321 10.28 14.26 38.37
CA GLU A 321 10.02 14.22 39.80
C GLU A 321 10.29 15.52 40.60
N ASN A 322 9.55 16.60 40.34
CA ASN A 322 9.50 17.76 41.20
C ASN A 322 8.06 18.09 41.59
N GLU A 323 7.31 17.07 42.02
CA GLU A 323 6.17 17.24 42.90
C GLU A 323 6.42 16.40 44.15
N LYS A 324 7.20 16.99 45.09
CA LYS A 324 7.14 16.65 46.50
C LYS A 324 6.45 17.77 47.22
#